data_40d6ae428adbd3576d59756e858d1b52
#
_entry.id   40d6ae428adbd3576d59756e858d1b52
#
_cell.length_a   1.000
_cell.length_b   1.000
_cell.length_c   1.000
_cell.angle_alpha   90.00
_cell.angle_beta   90.00
_cell.angle_gamma   90.00
#
_symmetry.space_group_name_H-M   'P 1'
#
loop_
_entity.id
_entity.type
_entity.pdbx_description
1 polymer ?
#
loop_
_entity_poly.entity_id
_entity_poly.type
_entity_poly.pdbx_seq_one_letter_code
_entity_poly.pdbx_strand_id
1 'polypeptide(L)'
;MSKYYLTFSLYFLAGALSFSQSLSVETDTTEVIDSIKKEVIQYPGKPLIMSLIIPGAGQYYTKSPLWKILGFMSIEIGSIVSWNHFIKNAEIERQNYQAYADDNWSLDNWVNNRYDSPGLSSSGDRLWSSFSSLQSLRGTHDLQLMISGNLANELNLSKVSSDSLENNLGWVLDPINRSDVTVVRDRHFYENIGKYDQFVGGWSDARLEWYWEEKDVGDSIEIVIKTPMKNNYINQRYNSNRLLTAAKYSITALMFNHVISGIETVWSNQRKNAKQNEDNARVDTNFSLTYNPRNSIGVGGVKFSVFF
;
A
#
# COMPACT_ATOMS: atom_id res chain seq x y z
N MET A 1 -5.13 -12.77 -9.13
CA MET A 1 -4.15 -11.71 -8.78
C MET A 1 -2.76 -11.90 -9.40
N SER A 2 -2.38 -13.09 -9.90
CA SER A 2 -1.03 -13.38 -10.46
C SER A 2 -0.73 -12.69 -11.81
N LYS A 3 -1.72 -12.31 -12.61
CA LYS A 3 -1.50 -11.77 -13.97
C LYS A 3 -1.03 -10.31 -14.04
N TYR A 4 -1.26 -9.51 -13.00
CA TYR A 4 -0.94 -8.07 -13.02
C TYR A 4 0.52 -7.75 -12.65
N TYR A 5 1.19 -8.62 -11.92
CA TYR A 5 2.57 -8.39 -11.47
C TYR A 5 3.61 -8.65 -12.57
N LEU A 6 3.33 -9.57 -13.48
CA LEU A 6 4.23 -9.85 -14.62
C LEU A 6 4.22 -8.70 -15.64
N THR A 7 3.08 -8.04 -15.82
CA THR A 7 2.93 -6.90 -16.72
C THR A 7 3.65 -5.65 -16.20
N PHE A 8 3.65 -5.39 -14.89
CA PHE A 8 4.34 -4.22 -14.31
C PHE A 8 5.86 -4.32 -14.47
N SER A 9 6.45 -5.51 -14.28
CA SER A 9 7.87 -5.76 -14.53
C SER A 9 8.26 -5.54 -15.99
N LEU A 10 7.38 -5.88 -16.93
CA LEU A 10 7.62 -5.70 -18.37
C LEU A 10 7.57 -4.23 -18.81
N TYR A 11 6.68 -3.42 -18.22
CA TYR A 11 6.60 -1.98 -18.52
C TYR A 11 7.81 -1.20 -18.00
N PHE A 12 8.37 -1.59 -16.85
CA PHE A 12 9.59 -0.98 -16.35
C PHE A 12 10.79 -1.30 -17.24
N LEU A 13 10.87 -2.52 -17.77
CA LEU A 13 11.90 -2.93 -18.73
C LEU A 13 11.75 -2.18 -20.06
N ALA A 14 10.55 -1.97 -20.58
CA ALA A 14 10.28 -1.23 -21.80
C ALA A 14 10.62 0.26 -21.68
N GLY A 15 10.34 0.88 -20.51
CA GLY A 15 10.71 2.27 -20.24
C GLY A 15 12.21 2.49 -20.19
N ALA A 16 12.99 1.54 -19.66
CA ALA A 16 14.44 1.61 -19.61
C ALA A 16 15.09 1.46 -21.00
N LEU A 17 14.48 0.69 -21.89
CA LEU A 17 14.95 0.51 -23.27
C LEU A 17 14.65 1.73 -24.16
N SER A 18 13.56 2.46 -23.91
CA SER A 18 13.20 3.66 -24.65
C SER A 18 14.13 4.86 -24.36
N PHE A 19 14.75 4.90 -23.20
CA PHE A 19 15.70 5.97 -22.82
C PHE A 19 17.07 5.83 -23.48
N SER A 20 17.39 4.65 -24.02
CA SER A 20 18.68 4.35 -24.66
C SER A 20 18.79 4.84 -26.11
N GLN A 21 17.70 5.24 -26.75
CA GLN A 21 17.68 5.54 -28.21
C GLN A 21 17.70 7.02 -28.59
N SER A 22 17.74 7.97 -27.65
CA SER A 22 17.57 9.40 -27.97
C SER A 22 18.81 10.30 -27.83
N LEU A 23 20.01 9.76 -27.91
CA LEU A 23 21.25 10.58 -27.91
C LEU A 23 22.14 10.28 -29.09
N SER A 24 21.64 10.59 -30.30
CA SER A 24 22.49 10.88 -31.45
C SER A 24 22.41 12.37 -31.75
N VAL A 25 23.34 13.14 -31.25
CA VAL A 25 23.58 14.52 -31.70
C VAL A 25 24.60 14.47 -32.79
N GLU A 26 24.17 14.66 -34.04
CA GLU A 26 25.02 15.06 -35.15
C GLU A 26 25.45 16.50 -34.92
N THR A 27 26.74 16.73 -34.78
CA THR A 27 27.33 18.05 -34.93
C THR A 27 28.52 17.92 -35.91
N ASP A 28 28.28 18.44 -37.10
CA ASP A 28 29.27 18.63 -38.15
C ASP A 28 30.15 19.85 -37.77
N THR A 29 31.41 19.60 -37.43
CA THR A 29 32.47 20.61 -37.48
C THR A 29 33.81 19.90 -37.71
N THR A 30 34.16 19.84 -38.95
CA THR A 30 35.52 19.52 -39.45
C THR A 30 36.50 20.63 -39.04
N GLU A 31 37.71 20.18 -38.64
CA GLU A 31 38.97 20.89 -38.46
C GLU A 31 39.30 21.38 -37.02
N VAL A 32 40.43 20.84 -36.60
CA VAL A 32 41.21 21.10 -35.37
C VAL A 32 40.92 20.19 -34.18
N ILE A 33 40.98 18.89 -34.34
CA ILE A 33 41.19 17.99 -33.17
C ILE A 33 41.97 16.74 -33.61
N ASP A 34 43.26 16.93 -33.89
CA ASP A 34 44.14 15.78 -34.09
C ASP A 34 45.07 15.53 -32.87
N SER A 35 44.67 15.97 -31.68
CA SER A 35 45.46 15.72 -30.45
C SER A 35 44.69 15.46 -29.19
N ILE A 36 43.37 15.27 -29.24
CA ILE A 36 42.64 14.76 -28.08
C ILE A 36 42.08 13.38 -28.48
N LYS A 37 42.84 12.33 -28.16
CA LYS A 37 42.29 10.97 -28.12
C LYS A 37 41.14 10.99 -27.11
N LYS A 38 39.91 11.25 -27.60
CA LYS A 38 38.71 11.13 -26.84
C LYS A 38 38.57 9.66 -26.45
N GLU A 39 39.06 9.33 -25.25
CA GLU A 39 38.82 8.02 -24.68
C GLU A 39 37.31 7.88 -24.63
N VAL A 40 36.75 7.16 -25.56
CA VAL A 40 35.32 6.81 -25.55
C VAL A 40 35.13 5.96 -24.31
N ILE A 41 34.59 6.57 -23.25
CA ILE A 41 34.17 5.84 -22.05
C ILE A 41 33.17 4.82 -22.55
N GLN A 42 33.60 3.60 -22.79
CA GLN A 42 32.73 2.49 -23.11
C GLN A 42 31.91 2.18 -21.84
N TYR A 43 30.71 2.71 -21.80
CA TYR A 43 29.75 2.29 -20.77
C TYR A 43 29.52 0.79 -20.92
N PRO A 44 29.70 -0.01 -19.88
CA PRO A 44 29.47 -1.45 -19.94
C PRO A 44 27.98 -1.73 -19.96
N GLY A 45 27.31 -1.46 -21.08
CA GLY A 45 25.87 -1.61 -21.22
C GLY A 45 25.39 -3.03 -20.93
N LYS A 46 26.14 -4.03 -21.38
CA LYS A 46 25.79 -5.44 -21.17
C LYS A 46 25.77 -5.85 -19.70
N PRO A 47 26.83 -5.64 -18.89
CA PRO A 47 26.80 -6.01 -17.47
C PRO A 47 25.81 -5.17 -16.66
N LEU A 48 25.57 -3.90 -17.03
CA LEU A 48 24.52 -3.08 -16.41
C LEU A 48 23.14 -3.72 -16.59
N ILE A 49 22.78 -4.04 -17.84
CA ILE A 49 21.49 -4.66 -18.15
C ILE A 49 21.36 -6.01 -17.45
N MET A 50 22.42 -6.82 -17.42
CA MET A 50 22.41 -8.09 -16.69
C MET A 50 22.11 -7.90 -15.21
N SER A 51 22.70 -6.89 -14.55
CA SER A 51 22.46 -6.59 -13.13
C SER A 51 21.06 -5.99 -12.87
N LEU A 52 20.52 -5.24 -13.83
CA LEU A 52 19.13 -4.72 -13.72
C LEU A 52 18.09 -5.82 -13.88
N ILE A 53 18.40 -6.91 -14.60
CA ILE A 53 17.48 -8.05 -14.77
C ILE A 53 17.66 -9.06 -13.62
N ILE A 54 18.93 -9.39 -13.30
CA ILE A 54 19.28 -10.35 -12.25
C ILE A 54 20.39 -9.71 -11.39
N PRO A 55 20.06 -9.23 -10.18
CA PRO A 55 21.06 -8.66 -9.29
C PRO A 55 22.20 -9.64 -9.01
N GLY A 56 23.44 -9.17 -9.20
CA GLY A 56 24.63 -10.03 -9.12
C GLY A 56 25.14 -10.57 -10.46
N ALA A 57 24.31 -10.63 -11.52
CA ALA A 57 24.73 -11.19 -12.81
C ALA A 57 25.78 -10.32 -13.53
N GLY A 58 25.65 -9.00 -13.46
CA GLY A 58 26.68 -8.09 -14.00
C GLY A 58 27.99 -8.15 -13.22
N GLN A 59 27.92 -8.31 -11.90
CA GLN A 59 29.09 -8.54 -11.04
C GLN A 59 29.79 -9.85 -11.40
N TYR A 60 29.04 -10.89 -11.70
CA TYR A 60 29.59 -12.15 -12.18
C TYR A 60 30.30 -11.97 -13.53
N TYR A 61 29.66 -11.29 -14.48
CA TYR A 61 30.22 -10.99 -15.80
C TYR A 61 31.52 -10.19 -15.72
N THR A 62 31.59 -9.19 -14.82
CA THR A 62 32.76 -8.32 -14.61
C THR A 62 33.81 -8.96 -13.70
N LYS A 63 33.66 -10.25 -13.33
CA LYS A 63 34.56 -10.97 -12.42
C LYS A 63 34.78 -10.22 -11.09
N SER A 64 33.70 -9.70 -10.52
CA SER A 64 33.72 -9.07 -9.20
C SER A 64 33.87 -10.11 -8.09
N PRO A 65 34.31 -9.72 -6.87
CA PRO A 65 34.43 -10.63 -5.75
C PRO A 65 33.14 -11.38 -5.44
N LEU A 66 33.24 -12.67 -5.12
CA LEU A 66 32.11 -13.56 -4.92
C LEU A 66 31.10 -13.06 -3.86
N TRP A 67 31.60 -12.39 -2.80
CA TRP A 67 30.73 -11.87 -1.74
C TRP A 67 29.74 -10.81 -2.24
N LYS A 68 30.08 -10.04 -3.27
CA LYS A 68 29.15 -9.06 -3.88
C LYS A 68 28.02 -9.78 -4.61
N ILE A 69 28.38 -10.79 -5.39
CA ILE A 69 27.40 -11.61 -6.13
C ILE A 69 26.44 -12.27 -5.16
N LEU A 70 26.97 -12.92 -4.14
CA LEU A 70 26.16 -13.60 -3.11
C LEU A 70 25.32 -12.59 -2.31
N GLY A 71 25.84 -11.39 -2.04
CA GLY A 71 25.13 -10.33 -1.36
C GLY A 71 23.86 -9.91 -2.13
N PHE A 72 24.00 -9.56 -3.42
CA PHE A 72 22.87 -9.17 -4.24
C PHE A 72 21.86 -10.32 -4.44
N MET A 73 22.34 -11.54 -4.67
CA MET A 73 21.47 -12.72 -4.77
C MET A 73 20.73 -13.03 -3.47
N SER A 74 21.39 -12.86 -2.33
CA SER A 74 20.75 -13.09 -1.02
C SER A 74 19.65 -12.09 -0.73
N ILE A 75 19.85 -10.81 -1.07
CA ILE A 75 18.82 -9.78 -0.94
C ILE A 75 17.64 -10.10 -1.87
N GLU A 76 17.91 -10.52 -3.09
CA GLU A 76 16.87 -10.90 -4.06
C GLU A 76 15.99 -12.03 -3.53
N ILE A 77 16.61 -13.16 -3.17
CA ILE A 77 15.90 -14.32 -2.65
C ILE A 77 15.17 -13.97 -1.34
N GLY A 78 15.86 -13.28 -0.42
CA GLY A 78 15.29 -12.85 0.84
C GLY A 78 14.05 -11.96 0.68
N SER A 79 14.10 -11.02 -0.27
CA SER A 79 12.96 -10.13 -0.57
C SER A 79 11.76 -10.90 -1.14
N ILE A 80 11.98 -11.84 -2.05
CA ILE A 80 10.92 -12.68 -2.63
C ILE A 80 10.29 -13.56 -1.56
N VAL A 81 11.10 -14.22 -0.73
CA VAL A 81 10.62 -15.10 0.36
C VAL A 81 9.84 -14.28 1.38
N SER A 82 10.35 -13.12 1.80
CA SER A 82 9.69 -12.23 2.74
C SER A 82 8.36 -11.71 2.19
N TRP A 83 8.33 -11.27 0.94
CA TRP A 83 7.11 -10.82 0.28
C TRP A 83 6.03 -11.91 0.27
N ASN A 84 6.39 -13.14 -0.15
CA ASN A 84 5.45 -14.26 -0.18
C ASN A 84 4.95 -14.64 1.22
N HIS A 85 5.83 -14.62 2.22
CA HIS A 85 5.49 -14.87 3.62
C HIS A 85 4.49 -13.82 4.15
N PHE A 86 4.78 -12.53 3.95
CA PHE A 86 3.93 -11.46 4.46
C PHE A 86 2.57 -11.41 3.74
N ILE A 87 2.53 -11.64 2.43
CA ILE A 87 1.25 -11.70 1.68
C ILE A 87 0.37 -12.85 2.18
N LYS A 88 0.95 -14.03 2.39
CA LYS A 88 0.18 -15.19 2.89
C LYS A 88 -0.36 -14.94 4.30
N ASN A 89 0.46 -14.43 5.19
CA ASN A 89 0.02 -14.14 6.55
C ASN A 89 -1.00 -12.99 6.59
N ALA A 90 -0.84 -11.97 5.76
CA ALA A 90 -1.84 -10.90 5.64
C ALA A 90 -3.20 -11.43 5.17
N GLU A 91 -3.21 -12.40 4.26
CA GLU A 91 -4.44 -13.03 3.78
C GLU A 91 -5.09 -13.89 4.86
N ILE A 92 -4.31 -14.63 5.65
CA ILE A 92 -4.81 -15.40 6.80
C ILE A 92 -5.45 -14.43 7.83
N GLU A 93 -4.75 -13.36 8.19
CA GLU A 93 -5.30 -12.37 9.11
C GLU A 93 -6.53 -11.67 8.54
N ARG A 94 -6.60 -11.47 7.21
CA ARG A 94 -7.78 -10.94 6.54
C ARG A 94 -8.97 -11.87 6.70
N GLN A 95 -8.79 -13.16 6.49
CA GLN A 95 -9.84 -14.16 6.66
C GLN A 95 -10.29 -14.24 8.12
N ASN A 96 -9.35 -14.18 9.07
CA ASN A 96 -9.65 -14.21 10.50
C ASN A 96 -10.52 -13.02 10.91
N TYR A 97 -10.15 -11.79 10.56
CA TYR A 97 -10.97 -10.63 10.95
C TYR A 97 -12.31 -10.58 10.22
N GLN A 98 -12.38 -11.10 8.99
CA GLN A 98 -13.65 -11.20 8.27
C GLN A 98 -14.58 -12.21 8.94
N ALA A 99 -14.08 -13.41 9.25
CA ALA A 99 -14.85 -14.41 9.99
C ALA A 99 -15.29 -13.87 11.35
N TYR A 100 -14.38 -13.19 12.07
CA TYR A 100 -14.74 -12.56 13.35
C TYR A 100 -15.87 -11.53 13.21
N ALA A 101 -15.84 -10.70 12.16
CA ALA A 101 -16.91 -9.76 11.87
C ALA A 101 -18.22 -10.46 11.50
N ASP A 102 -18.12 -11.54 10.72
CA ASP A 102 -19.28 -12.33 10.28
C ASP A 102 -20.03 -12.97 11.46
N ASP A 103 -19.29 -13.38 12.48
CA ASP A 103 -19.83 -14.00 13.69
C ASP A 103 -20.36 -12.97 14.72
N ASN A 104 -19.79 -11.75 14.75
CA ASN A 104 -20.04 -10.81 15.84
C ASN A 104 -20.72 -9.51 15.41
N TRP A 105 -20.93 -9.26 14.11
CA TRP A 105 -21.66 -8.10 13.61
C TRP A 105 -22.89 -8.54 12.82
N SER A 106 -24.06 -7.97 13.10
CA SER A 106 -25.28 -8.26 12.37
C SER A 106 -26.10 -7.01 12.04
N LEU A 107 -26.82 -7.08 10.92
CA LEU A 107 -27.77 -6.05 10.50
C LEU A 107 -28.89 -5.87 11.54
N ASP A 108 -29.35 -6.96 12.11
CA ASP A 108 -30.37 -6.99 13.15
C ASP A 108 -29.95 -6.23 14.41
N ASN A 109 -28.74 -6.50 14.89
CA ASN A 109 -28.17 -5.75 16.01
C ASN A 109 -28.07 -4.26 15.68
N TRP A 110 -27.59 -3.92 14.48
CA TRP A 110 -27.43 -2.52 14.10
C TRP A 110 -28.75 -1.76 14.08
N VAL A 111 -29.80 -2.36 13.52
CA VAL A 111 -31.14 -1.75 13.50
C VAL A 111 -31.74 -1.64 14.90
N ASN A 112 -31.59 -2.67 15.74
CA ASN A 112 -32.16 -2.69 17.08
C ASN A 112 -31.42 -1.78 18.07
N ASN A 113 -30.09 -1.75 18.01
CA ASN A 113 -29.26 -1.00 18.98
C ASN A 113 -29.14 0.49 18.66
N ARG A 114 -29.60 0.95 17.49
CA ARG A 114 -29.60 2.38 17.14
C ARG A 114 -30.40 3.27 18.09
N TYR A 115 -31.37 2.67 18.83
CA TYR A 115 -32.20 3.39 19.81
C TYR A 115 -31.58 3.43 21.18
N ASP A 116 -30.60 2.60 21.45
CA ASP A 116 -29.95 2.53 22.76
C ASP A 116 -28.87 3.63 22.84
N SER A 117 -29.36 4.87 22.98
CA SER A 117 -28.47 5.96 23.35
C SER A 117 -27.98 5.73 24.77
N PRO A 118 -26.66 5.67 25.01
CA PRO A 118 -26.16 5.56 26.38
C PRO A 118 -26.51 6.82 27.13
N GLY A 119 -27.53 6.79 27.96
CA GLY A 119 -28.06 7.75 28.94
C GLY A 119 -27.46 9.16 29.08
N LEU A 120 -26.94 9.72 27.98
CA LEU A 120 -26.33 11.04 27.94
C LEU A 120 -27.39 12.13 27.89
N SER A 121 -27.24 13.16 28.71
CA SER A 121 -28.09 14.33 28.71
C SER A 121 -27.98 15.14 27.42
N SER A 122 -29.09 15.50 26.85
CA SER A 122 -29.21 16.18 25.54
C SER A 122 -28.74 17.64 25.49
N SER A 123 -28.34 18.24 26.59
CA SER A 123 -28.02 19.68 26.61
C SER A 123 -26.54 19.95 26.83
N GLY A 124 -25.86 20.29 25.77
CA GLY A 124 -24.54 20.94 25.83
C GLY A 124 -23.34 20.02 25.94
N ASP A 125 -23.52 18.71 25.85
CA ASP A 125 -22.44 17.75 25.93
C ASP A 125 -21.84 17.48 24.53
N ARG A 126 -20.51 17.63 24.39
CA ARG A 126 -19.78 17.27 23.17
C ARG A 126 -20.04 15.83 22.72
N LEU A 127 -20.29 14.94 23.67
CA LEU A 127 -20.58 13.53 23.41
C LEU A 127 -21.95 13.34 22.75
N TRP A 128 -22.94 14.21 23.05
CA TRP A 128 -24.28 14.07 22.50
C TRP A 128 -24.32 14.14 20.97
N SER A 129 -23.57 15.04 20.34
CA SER A 129 -23.54 15.15 18.88
C SER A 129 -22.97 13.89 18.22
N SER A 130 -21.98 13.26 18.84
CA SER A 130 -21.38 12.02 18.36
C SER A 130 -22.32 10.83 18.54
N PHE A 131 -23.03 10.77 19.66
CA PHE A 131 -23.98 9.68 19.94
C PHE A 131 -25.32 9.85 19.20
N SER A 132 -25.75 11.05 18.91
CA SER A 132 -26.98 11.28 18.14
C SER A 132 -26.87 10.70 16.72
N SER A 133 -25.68 10.66 16.14
CA SER A 133 -25.44 10.03 14.84
C SER A 133 -25.69 8.52 14.84
N LEU A 134 -25.57 7.86 16.00
CA LEU A 134 -25.82 6.42 16.14
C LEU A 134 -27.30 6.07 16.13
N GLN A 135 -28.18 7.05 16.31
CA GLN A 135 -29.62 6.82 16.29
C GLN A 135 -30.19 6.75 14.87
N SER A 136 -29.44 7.21 13.87
CA SER A 136 -29.85 7.16 12.47
C SER A 136 -29.14 6.00 11.76
N LEU A 137 -29.87 5.32 10.90
CA LEU A 137 -29.31 4.37 9.94
C LEU A 137 -28.78 5.09 8.69
N ARG A 138 -29.12 6.34 8.51
CA ARG A 138 -28.64 7.21 7.45
C ARG A 138 -27.41 7.96 7.93
N GLY A 139 -26.34 7.96 7.13
CA GLY A 139 -25.09 8.60 7.51
C GLY A 139 -24.26 9.02 6.32
N THR A 140 -22.99 9.37 6.59
CA THR A 140 -22.02 9.70 5.53
C THR A 140 -21.50 8.48 4.77
N HIS A 141 -21.75 7.30 5.33
CA HIS A 141 -21.35 6.01 4.74
C HIS A 141 -22.52 5.04 4.84
N ASP A 142 -22.67 4.22 3.81
CA ASP A 142 -23.72 3.22 3.72
C ASP A 142 -23.15 1.80 3.58
N LEU A 143 -24.02 0.82 3.78
CA LEU A 143 -23.80 -0.58 3.45
C LEU A 143 -24.69 -0.96 2.30
N GLN A 144 -24.24 -1.87 1.46
CA GLN A 144 -25.09 -2.43 0.42
C GLN A 144 -25.91 -3.58 1.00
N LEU A 145 -27.23 -3.52 0.82
CA LEU A 145 -28.16 -4.58 1.19
C LEU A 145 -28.60 -5.35 -0.06
N MET A 146 -28.73 -6.65 0.09
CA MET A 146 -29.37 -7.53 -0.88
C MET A 146 -30.75 -7.87 -0.38
N ILE A 147 -31.74 -7.69 -1.24
CA ILE A 147 -33.13 -8.06 -0.99
C ILE A 147 -33.43 -9.30 -1.81
N SER A 148 -34.04 -10.30 -1.21
CA SER A 148 -34.36 -11.59 -1.79
C SER A 148 -35.83 -11.97 -1.49
N GLY A 149 -36.23 -13.17 -1.90
CA GLY A 149 -37.51 -13.76 -1.54
C GLY A 149 -38.74 -12.95 -1.95
N ASN A 150 -39.75 -12.96 -1.10
CA ASN A 150 -41.05 -12.30 -1.36
C ASN A 150 -40.90 -10.77 -1.37
N LEU A 151 -40.04 -10.23 -0.50
CA LEU A 151 -39.81 -8.79 -0.41
C LEU A 151 -39.18 -8.23 -1.70
N ALA A 152 -38.27 -8.99 -2.34
CA ALA A 152 -37.71 -8.58 -3.62
C ALA A 152 -38.74 -8.50 -4.73
N ASN A 153 -39.70 -9.44 -4.75
CA ASN A 153 -40.77 -9.46 -5.73
C ASN A 153 -41.77 -8.31 -5.50
N GLU A 154 -42.09 -8.02 -4.26
CA GLU A 154 -42.97 -6.92 -3.87
C GLU A 154 -42.42 -5.55 -4.24
N LEU A 155 -41.14 -5.33 -3.91
CA LEU A 155 -40.45 -4.06 -4.14
C LEU A 155 -39.90 -3.92 -5.57
N ASN A 156 -39.79 -5.01 -6.33
CA ASN A 156 -39.07 -5.08 -7.60
C ASN A 156 -37.64 -4.57 -7.52
N LEU A 157 -36.98 -4.88 -6.40
CA LEU A 157 -35.60 -4.45 -6.06
C LEU A 157 -34.80 -5.66 -5.61
N SER A 158 -33.50 -5.70 -5.99
CA SER A 158 -32.57 -6.75 -5.55
C SER A 158 -31.43 -6.22 -4.72
N LYS A 159 -31.11 -4.93 -4.85
CA LYS A 159 -30.04 -4.25 -4.11
C LYS A 159 -30.45 -2.84 -3.75
N VAL A 160 -30.15 -2.43 -2.54
CA VAL A 160 -30.42 -1.07 -2.03
C VAL A 160 -29.32 -0.62 -1.10
N SER A 161 -29.18 0.69 -0.90
CA SER A 161 -28.36 1.25 0.18
C SER A 161 -29.04 1.03 1.53
N SER A 162 -28.24 0.81 2.57
CA SER A 162 -28.72 0.71 3.96
C SER A 162 -29.44 1.97 4.45
N ASP A 163 -29.22 3.13 3.82
CA ASP A 163 -29.97 4.37 4.13
C ASP A 163 -31.49 4.21 3.93
N SER A 164 -31.88 3.28 3.05
CA SER A 164 -33.29 2.96 2.83
C SER A 164 -34.00 2.37 4.06
N LEU A 165 -33.23 1.77 4.97
CA LEU A 165 -33.78 1.21 6.21
C LEU A 165 -34.36 2.27 7.13
N GLU A 166 -33.88 3.52 7.10
CA GLU A 166 -34.39 4.61 7.93
C GLU A 166 -35.92 4.76 7.82
N ASN A 167 -36.42 4.60 6.61
CA ASN A 167 -37.86 4.73 6.34
C ASN A 167 -38.57 3.36 6.19
N ASN A 168 -37.82 2.25 6.21
CA ASN A 168 -38.35 0.91 5.93
C ASN A 168 -37.88 -0.11 6.96
N LEU A 169 -38.00 0.22 8.23
CA LEU A 169 -37.55 -0.64 9.34
C LEU A 169 -38.21 -2.03 9.33
N GLY A 170 -39.45 -2.10 8.85
CA GLY A 170 -40.18 -3.35 8.71
C GLY A 170 -39.47 -4.40 7.86
N TRP A 171 -38.56 -4.00 6.99
CA TRP A 171 -37.77 -4.96 6.20
C TRP A 171 -36.89 -5.86 7.07
N VAL A 172 -36.41 -5.36 8.20
CA VAL A 172 -35.53 -6.09 9.13
C VAL A 172 -36.26 -6.49 10.41
N LEU A 173 -37.17 -5.64 10.90
CA LEU A 173 -37.86 -5.89 12.18
C LEU A 173 -39.04 -6.83 12.05
N ASP A 174 -39.66 -6.93 10.86
CA ASP A 174 -40.76 -7.88 10.62
C ASP A 174 -40.19 -9.30 10.48
N PRO A 175 -40.62 -10.26 11.29
CA PRO A 175 -40.20 -11.65 11.20
C PRO A 175 -40.41 -12.30 9.83
N ILE A 176 -41.38 -11.82 9.05
CA ILE A 176 -41.69 -12.35 7.70
C ILE A 176 -40.62 -11.93 6.70
N ASN A 177 -40.15 -10.69 6.78
CA ASN A 177 -39.23 -10.09 5.81
C ASN A 177 -37.76 -10.19 6.22
N ARG A 178 -37.48 -10.46 7.50
CA ARG A 178 -36.15 -10.43 8.09
C ARG A 178 -35.15 -11.34 7.37
N SER A 179 -35.58 -12.52 6.90
CA SER A 179 -34.71 -13.44 6.16
C SER A 179 -34.43 -13.00 4.73
N ASP A 180 -35.23 -12.07 4.21
CA ASP A 180 -35.15 -11.61 2.82
C ASP A 180 -34.15 -10.44 2.67
N VAL A 181 -33.67 -9.85 3.78
CA VAL A 181 -32.73 -8.74 3.75
C VAL A 181 -31.38 -9.16 4.36
N THR A 182 -30.34 -9.07 3.57
CA THR A 182 -28.97 -9.39 4.00
C THR A 182 -28.01 -8.28 3.63
N VAL A 183 -26.99 -8.08 4.45
CA VAL A 183 -25.91 -7.14 4.12
C VAL A 183 -24.90 -7.81 3.18
N VAL A 184 -24.49 -7.09 2.14
CA VAL A 184 -23.43 -7.55 1.24
C VAL A 184 -22.07 -7.43 1.95
N ARG A 185 -21.43 -8.57 2.19
CA ARG A 185 -20.15 -8.66 2.92
C ARG A 185 -18.98 -8.49 1.98
N ASP A 186 -18.87 -7.30 1.40
CA ASP A 186 -17.81 -6.90 0.51
C ASP A 186 -16.68 -6.16 1.25
N ARG A 187 -15.71 -5.64 0.51
CA ARG A 187 -14.61 -4.87 1.07
C ARG A 187 -15.10 -3.60 1.81
N HIS A 188 -16.14 -2.95 1.28
CA HIS A 188 -16.68 -1.72 1.89
C HIS A 188 -17.35 -2.03 3.22
N PHE A 189 -18.12 -3.13 3.30
CA PHE A 189 -18.69 -3.61 4.55
C PHE A 189 -17.61 -3.76 5.62
N TYR A 190 -16.57 -4.57 5.37
CA TYR A 190 -15.49 -4.81 6.33
C TYR A 190 -14.67 -3.55 6.66
N GLU A 191 -14.65 -2.57 5.77
CA GLU A 191 -14.03 -1.29 6.07
C GLU A 191 -14.90 -0.44 6.98
N ASN A 192 -16.17 -0.30 6.65
CA ASN A 192 -17.10 0.62 7.27
C ASN A 192 -17.43 0.24 8.71
N ILE A 193 -17.71 -1.05 8.99
CA ILE A 193 -18.07 -1.51 10.34
C ILE A 193 -16.96 -1.32 11.38
N GLY A 194 -15.70 -1.23 10.97
CA GLY A 194 -14.58 -0.94 11.85
C GLY A 194 -14.25 0.54 11.97
N LYS A 195 -14.41 1.27 10.87
CA LYS A 195 -13.92 2.64 10.76
C LYS A 195 -14.91 3.68 11.27
N TYR A 196 -16.20 3.48 11.00
CA TYR A 196 -17.22 4.48 11.27
C TYR A 196 -18.10 4.10 12.46
N ASP A 197 -18.38 5.07 13.30
CA ASP A 197 -19.14 4.86 14.54
C ASP A 197 -20.62 4.57 14.29
N GLN A 198 -21.18 5.07 13.18
CA GLN A 198 -22.56 4.78 12.80
C GLN A 198 -22.90 3.28 12.74
N PHE A 199 -21.91 2.41 12.56
CA PHE A 199 -22.10 0.95 12.51
C PHE A 199 -21.79 0.24 13.83
N VAL A 200 -21.50 0.98 14.91
CA VAL A 200 -21.12 0.38 16.20
C VAL A 200 -22.23 -0.49 16.77
N GLY A 201 -23.49 -0.10 16.57
CA GLY A 201 -24.67 -0.83 17.05
C GLY A 201 -24.79 -2.25 16.50
N GLY A 202 -24.13 -2.56 15.37
CA GLY A 202 -24.16 -3.90 14.76
C GLY A 202 -23.33 -4.94 15.53
N TRP A 203 -22.40 -4.53 16.38
CA TRP A 203 -21.61 -5.44 17.20
C TRP A 203 -22.45 -6.06 18.33
N SER A 204 -22.24 -7.34 18.61
CA SER A 204 -23.07 -8.10 19.53
C SER A 204 -22.99 -7.60 20.98
N ASP A 205 -21.90 -6.94 21.34
CA ASP A 205 -21.66 -6.34 22.66
C ASP A 205 -22.08 -4.85 22.74
N ALA A 206 -22.56 -4.26 21.68
CA ALA A 206 -22.88 -2.83 21.61
C ALA A 206 -23.91 -2.34 22.63
N ARG A 207 -24.76 -3.25 23.15
CA ARG A 207 -25.79 -2.98 24.15
C ARG A 207 -25.27 -2.95 25.58
N LEU A 208 -24.18 -3.70 25.82
CA LEU A 208 -23.70 -4.00 27.16
C LEU A 208 -22.39 -3.30 27.50
N GLU A 209 -21.50 -3.20 26.50
CA GLU A 209 -20.12 -2.80 26.71
C GLU A 209 -19.67 -1.83 25.62
N TRP A 210 -19.87 -0.56 25.80
CA TRP A 210 -19.35 0.47 24.93
C TRP A 210 -18.49 1.46 25.71
N TYR A 211 -17.54 2.09 25.02
CA TYR A 211 -16.71 3.17 25.54
C TYR A 211 -16.32 4.11 24.40
N TRP A 212 -15.75 5.23 24.73
CA TRP A 212 -15.28 6.20 23.76
C TRP A 212 -13.85 6.62 24.08
N GLU A 213 -13.13 7.03 23.02
CA GLU A 213 -11.77 7.56 23.10
C GLU A 213 -11.70 8.88 22.35
N GLU A 214 -10.91 9.80 22.85
CA GLU A 214 -10.56 11.02 22.14
C GLU A 214 -9.38 10.72 21.21
N LYS A 215 -9.53 11.04 19.91
CA LYS A 215 -8.50 10.88 18.91
C LYS A 215 -8.12 12.24 18.36
N ASP A 216 -6.85 12.62 18.51
CA ASP A 216 -6.27 13.79 17.87
C ASP A 216 -6.11 13.51 16.36
N VAL A 217 -6.75 14.32 15.54
CA VAL A 217 -6.66 14.28 14.08
C VAL A 217 -5.91 15.50 13.51
N GLY A 218 -5.18 16.20 14.37
CA GLY A 218 -4.33 17.36 14.04
C GLY A 218 -5.03 18.68 14.23
N ASP A 219 -6.15 18.94 13.55
CA ASP A 219 -6.88 20.21 13.65
C ASP A 219 -8.06 20.15 14.65
N SER A 220 -8.43 18.94 15.07
CA SER A 220 -9.56 18.70 15.97
C SER A 220 -9.41 17.40 16.76
N ILE A 221 -10.19 17.30 17.83
CA ILE A 221 -10.34 16.08 18.61
C ILE A 221 -11.64 15.41 18.17
N GLU A 222 -11.53 14.21 17.58
CA GLU A 222 -12.66 13.36 17.25
C GLU A 222 -12.94 12.38 18.38
N ILE A 223 -14.22 12.18 18.66
CA ILE A 223 -14.66 11.14 19.58
C ILE A 223 -14.93 9.88 18.76
N VAL A 224 -14.28 8.79 19.12
CA VAL A 224 -14.44 7.48 18.49
C VAL A 224 -15.13 6.54 19.45
N ILE A 225 -16.28 6.01 19.05
CA ILE A 225 -17.08 5.09 19.86
C ILE A 225 -16.71 3.66 19.52
N LYS A 226 -16.42 2.90 20.56
CA LYS A 226 -15.95 1.52 20.46
C LYS A 226 -16.71 0.60 21.37
N THR A 227 -16.69 -0.67 21.00
CA THR A 227 -16.98 -1.79 21.91
C THR A 227 -15.75 -2.70 21.99
N PRO A 228 -15.60 -3.57 22.98
CA PRO A 228 -14.53 -4.55 23.03
C PRO A 228 -14.42 -5.38 21.73
N MET A 229 -15.56 -5.81 21.17
CA MET A 229 -15.57 -6.57 19.91
C MET A 229 -15.14 -5.72 18.71
N LYS A 230 -15.65 -4.49 18.58
CA LYS A 230 -15.20 -3.54 17.54
C LYS A 230 -13.70 -3.30 17.64
N ASN A 231 -13.20 -3.09 18.86
CA ASN A 231 -11.78 -2.83 19.08
C ASN A 231 -10.90 -4.04 18.73
N ASN A 232 -11.33 -5.25 19.11
CA ASN A 232 -10.64 -6.49 18.71
C ASN A 232 -10.60 -6.63 17.19
N TYR A 233 -11.70 -6.40 16.53
CA TYR A 233 -11.78 -6.39 15.06
C TYR A 233 -10.81 -5.39 14.43
N ILE A 234 -10.76 -4.16 14.93
CA ILE A 234 -9.85 -3.12 14.45
C ILE A 234 -8.39 -3.57 14.59
N ASN A 235 -8.04 -4.19 15.73
CA ASN A 235 -6.69 -4.70 15.98
C ASN A 235 -6.30 -5.83 15.04
N GLN A 236 -7.18 -6.79 14.78
CA GLN A 236 -6.94 -7.85 13.79
C GLN A 236 -6.76 -7.27 12.39
N ARG A 237 -7.61 -6.33 11.99
CA ARG A 237 -7.50 -5.63 10.71
C ARG A 237 -6.21 -4.82 10.59
N TYR A 238 -5.78 -4.18 11.68
CA TYR A 238 -4.51 -3.47 11.75
C TYR A 238 -3.32 -4.44 11.54
N ASN A 239 -3.36 -5.63 12.13
CA ASN A 239 -2.32 -6.64 11.95
C ASN A 239 -2.22 -7.10 10.48
N SER A 240 -3.34 -7.39 9.83
CA SER A 240 -3.39 -7.69 8.40
C SER A 240 -2.76 -6.56 7.56
N ASN A 241 -3.13 -5.31 7.82
CA ASN A 241 -2.59 -4.14 7.11
C ASN A 241 -1.08 -3.94 7.37
N ARG A 242 -0.58 -4.22 8.57
CA ARG A 242 0.86 -4.21 8.89
C ARG A 242 1.63 -5.22 8.04
N LEU A 243 1.10 -6.42 7.89
CA LEU A 243 1.71 -7.46 7.06
C LEU A 243 1.70 -7.07 5.57
N LEU A 244 0.62 -6.46 5.08
CA LEU A 244 0.58 -5.91 3.72
C LEU A 244 1.63 -4.81 3.52
N THR A 245 1.84 -3.98 4.52
CA THR A 245 2.87 -2.94 4.49
C THR A 245 4.27 -3.54 4.48
N ALA A 246 4.53 -4.58 5.28
CA ALA A 246 5.79 -5.31 5.26
C ALA A 246 6.05 -5.99 3.90
N ALA A 247 4.99 -6.55 3.28
CA ALA A 247 5.08 -7.08 1.93
C ALA A 247 5.46 -6.01 0.90
N LYS A 248 4.89 -4.80 1.00
CA LYS A 248 5.27 -3.66 0.13
C LYS A 248 6.74 -3.28 0.31
N TYR A 249 7.25 -3.24 1.54
CA TYR A 249 8.67 -2.98 1.80
C TYR A 249 9.57 -4.07 1.22
N SER A 250 9.16 -5.34 1.23
CA SER A 250 9.92 -6.42 0.60
C SER A 250 10.05 -6.23 -0.90
N ILE A 251 8.97 -5.82 -1.60
CA ILE A 251 9.03 -5.47 -3.02
C ILE A 251 9.90 -4.23 -3.27
N THR A 252 9.81 -3.23 -2.41
CA THR A 252 10.65 -2.04 -2.50
C THR A 252 12.13 -2.39 -2.38
N ALA A 253 12.50 -3.25 -1.41
CA ALA A 253 13.87 -3.73 -1.25
C ALA A 253 14.36 -4.49 -2.48
N LEU A 254 13.50 -5.33 -3.08
CA LEU A 254 13.79 -6.03 -4.33
C LEU A 254 14.09 -5.04 -5.46
N MET A 255 13.24 -4.03 -5.67
CA MET A 255 13.45 -3.02 -6.72
C MET A 255 14.76 -2.23 -6.51
N PHE A 256 15.04 -1.83 -5.28
CA PHE A 256 16.31 -1.16 -4.96
C PHE A 256 17.52 -2.07 -5.19
N ASN A 257 17.40 -3.37 -4.90
CA ASN A 257 18.47 -4.33 -5.15
C ASN A 257 18.87 -4.37 -6.63
N HIS A 258 17.92 -4.36 -7.56
CA HIS A 258 18.18 -4.28 -9.00
C HIS A 258 18.92 -3.00 -9.37
N VAL A 259 18.43 -1.85 -8.91
CA VAL A 259 19.03 -0.55 -9.22
C VAL A 259 20.46 -0.43 -8.67
N ILE A 260 20.63 -0.79 -7.39
CA ILE A 260 21.96 -0.70 -6.72
C ILE A 260 22.94 -1.68 -7.36
N SER A 261 22.51 -2.90 -7.71
CA SER A 261 23.33 -3.87 -8.41
C SER A 261 23.79 -3.34 -9.77
N GLY A 262 22.90 -2.68 -10.52
CA GLY A 262 23.24 -2.04 -11.79
C GLY A 262 24.29 -0.94 -11.64
N ILE A 263 24.07 -0.01 -10.72
CA ILE A 263 25.00 1.10 -10.41
C ILE A 263 26.35 0.56 -9.97
N GLU A 264 26.36 -0.41 -9.05
CA GLU A 264 27.59 -1.02 -8.53
C GLU A 264 28.40 -1.69 -9.65
N THR A 265 27.72 -2.38 -10.58
CA THR A 265 28.39 -3.02 -11.70
C THR A 265 29.12 -2.01 -12.59
N VAL A 266 28.47 -0.88 -12.91
CA VAL A 266 29.10 0.20 -13.70
C VAL A 266 30.31 0.76 -12.95
N TRP A 267 30.14 1.11 -11.68
CA TRP A 267 31.20 1.68 -10.85
C TRP A 267 32.38 0.73 -10.68
N SER A 268 32.10 -0.54 -10.39
CA SER A 268 33.14 -1.57 -10.24
C SER A 268 33.94 -1.78 -11.52
N ASN A 269 33.28 -1.73 -12.68
CA ASN A 269 33.93 -1.85 -13.98
C ASN A 269 34.80 -0.62 -14.31
N GLN A 270 34.30 0.57 -14.06
CA GLN A 270 35.08 1.82 -14.22
C GLN A 270 36.34 1.83 -13.36
N ARG A 271 36.23 1.43 -12.09
CA ARG A 271 37.40 1.33 -11.20
C ARG A 271 38.45 0.32 -11.68
N LYS A 272 38.04 -0.81 -12.26
CA LYS A 272 38.96 -1.79 -12.83
C LYS A 272 39.68 -1.24 -14.05
N ASN A 273 38.95 -0.56 -14.95
CA ASN A 273 39.54 0.06 -16.13
C ASN A 273 40.50 1.20 -15.78
N ALA A 274 40.13 2.03 -14.77
CA ALA A 274 41.02 3.10 -14.28
C ALA A 274 42.33 2.54 -13.69
N LYS A 275 42.28 1.41 -12.95
CA LYS A 275 43.48 0.76 -12.43
C LYS A 275 44.37 0.14 -13.50
N GLN A 276 43.78 -0.28 -14.62
CA GLN A 276 44.55 -0.78 -15.79
C GLN A 276 45.24 0.34 -16.60
N ASN A 277 44.71 1.58 -16.48
CA ASN A 277 45.25 2.76 -17.15
C ASN A 277 46.01 3.67 -16.15
N GLU A 278 46.68 3.11 -15.17
CA GLU A 278 47.34 3.83 -14.06
C GLU A 278 48.40 4.86 -14.46
N ASP A 279 48.66 5.05 -15.76
CA ASP A 279 49.61 6.08 -16.23
C ASP A 279 48.96 7.40 -16.71
N ASN A 280 47.62 7.48 -16.82
CA ASN A 280 47.01 8.74 -17.25
C ASN A 280 45.61 8.96 -16.63
N ALA A 281 45.49 10.02 -15.85
CA ALA A 281 44.29 10.71 -15.41
C ALA A 281 43.44 10.03 -14.32
N ARG A 282 43.50 10.58 -13.10
CA ARG A 282 42.56 10.31 -12.01
C ARG A 282 41.19 10.87 -12.36
N VAL A 283 40.24 10.00 -12.60
CA VAL A 283 38.83 10.37 -12.61
C VAL A 283 38.31 10.39 -11.18
N ASP A 284 38.00 11.56 -10.67
CA ASP A 284 37.45 11.71 -9.33
C ASP A 284 35.92 11.75 -9.41
N THR A 285 35.25 10.83 -8.72
CA THR A 285 33.79 10.74 -8.71
C THR A 285 33.27 11.10 -7.32
N ASN A 286 32.41 12.10 -7.25
CA ASN A 286 31.79 12.53 -6.01
C ASN A 286 30.29 12.29 -6.05
N PHE A 287 29.80 11.62 -5.02
CA PHE A 287 28.40 11.33 -4.80
C PHE A 287 27.91 12.14 -3.61
N SER A 288 26.97 13.04 -3.81
CA SER A 288 26.43 13.91 -2.77
C SER A 288 24.92 13.99 -2.81
N LEU A 289 24.32 14.16 -1.63
CA LEU A 289 22.90 14.48 -1.52
C LEU A 289 22.72 15.99 -1.67
N THR A 290 21.76 16.40 -2.48
CA THR A 290 21.37 17.82 -2.56
C THR A 290 20.29 18.11 -1.52
N TYR A 291 20.49 19.21 -0.78
CA TYR A 291 19.52 19.67 0.19
C TYR A 291 18.40 20.48 -0.47
N ASN A 292 17.15 20.17 -0.13
CA ASN A 292 15.99 20.96 -0.53
C ASN A 292 15.16 21.33 0.71
N PRO A 293 15.15 22.62 1.11
CA PRO A 293 14.45 23.05 2.31
C PRO A 293 12.91 22.97 2.21
N ARG A 294 12.37 22.73 1.01
CA ARG A 294 10.92 22.56 0.80
C ARG A 294 10.44 21.13 0.99
N ASN A 295 11.35 20.19 1.23
CA ASN A 295 11.02 18.81 1.48
C ASN A 295 11.14 18.50 2.97
N SER A 296 10.13 17.90 3.58
CA SER A 296 10.10 17.55 5.01
C SER A 296 11.27 16.65 5.46
N ILE A 297 11.85 15.89 4.53
CA ILE A 297 13.02 15.03 4.79
C ILE A 297 14.34 15.78 4.49
N GLY A 298 14.29 17.00 3.95
CA GLY A 298 15.46 17.80 3.60
C GLY A 298 16.24 17.28 2.37
N VAL A 299 15.91 16.14 1.80
CA VAL A 299 16.62 15.57 0.66
C VAL A 299 15.95 16.01 -0.64
N GLY A 300 16.67 16.82 -1.44
CA GLY A 300 16.17 17.34 -2.73
C GLY A 300 16.56 16.48 -3.93
N GLY A 301 17.51 15.56 -3.76
CA GLY A 301 17.97 14.69 -4.83
C GLY A 301 19.36 14.13 -4.55
N VAL A 302 19.85 13.38 -5.52
CA VAL A 302 21.18 12.81 -5.52
C VAL A 302 21.99 13.48 -6.63
N LYS A 303 23.13 14.07 -6.29
CA LYS A 303 24.05 14.66 -7.25
C LYS A 303 25.22 13.69 -7.45
N PHE A 304 25.41 13.28 -8.67
CA PHE A 304 26.58 12.55 -9.12
C PHE A 304 27.46 13.49 -9.93
N SER A 305 28.70 13.71 -9.49
CA SER A 305 29.68 14.55 -10.20
C SER A 305 30.87 13.70 -10.59
N VAL A 306 31.25 13.80 -11.84
CA VAL A 306 32.45 13.16 -12.39
C VAL A 306 33.41 14.28 -12.80
N PHE A 307 34.60 14.28 -12.23
CA PHE A 307 35.67 15.21 -12.61
C PHE A 307 36.67 14.43 -13.46
N PHE A 308 36.96 14.97 -14.65
CA PHE A 308 37.88 14.38 -15.63
C PHE A 308 39.25 15.03 -15.54
#